data_fc0c666675f6a2ea1fbaa7f26f8d4b79
#
_entry.id   fc0c666675f6a2ea1fbaa7f26f8d4b79
#
_cell.length_a   1.000
_cell.length_b   1.000
_cell.length_c   1.000
_cell.angle_alpha   90.00
_cell.angle_beta   90.00
_cell.angle_gamma   90.00
#
_symmetry.space_group_name_H-M   'P 1'
#
loop_
_entity.id
_entity.type
_entity.pdbx_description
1 polymer ?
#
loop_
_entity_poly.entity_id
_entity_poly.type
_entity_poly.pdbx_seq_one_letter_code
_entity_poly.pdbx_strand_id
1 'polypeptide(L)'
;MSDLKIQHIITLAELLSKGARNNFVQITTSSLGRSIKKSQQAASKHILELENGGFIDRVMTGRQLSVKITQKGYSELVKLHSILGSTLSSSPSQLELNGSVISGLGEGAYYMALNGYTKQFKVKIGYIPFPGTLNIKLNQLQATQIIQQLDDIDSVMIEPFSDGKRTYGWVKCFHATLNNSIKCELIRLERTHHDSSVIELISK
;
A
#
# COMPACT_ATOMS: atom_id res chain seq x y z
N MET A 1 -27.61 1.92 10.52
CA MET A 1 -26.16 2.19 10.62
C MET A 1 -25.80 1.99 12.08
N SER A 2 -24.74 1.27 12.39
CA SER A 2 -24.33 1.08 13.80
C SER A 2 -23.77 2.40 14.33
N ASP A 3 -24.10 2.73 15.60
CA ASP A 3 -23.58 3.95 16.28
C ASP A 3 -22.08 3.87 16.63
N LEU A 4 -21.34 2.99 15.96
CA LEU A 4 -19.90 2.82 16.16
C LEU A 4 -19.11 3.96 15.55
N LYS A 5 -18.43 4.69 16.41
CA LYS A 5 -17.43 5.68 15.99
C LYS A 5 -16.15 4.96 15.52
N ILE A 6 -15.36 5.61 14.67
CA ILE A 6 -14.08 5.06 14.18
C ILE A 6 -13.14 4.63 15.32
N GLN A 7 -13.18 5.35 16.44
CA GLN A 7 -12.38 5.06 17.63
C GLN A 7 -12.79 3.75 18.33
N HIS A 8 -14.09 3.40 18.27
CA HIS A 8 -14.59 2.13 18.76
C HIS A 8 -14.12 0.96 17.89
N ILE A 9 -14.08 1.16 16.58
CA ILE A 9 -13.58 0.16 15.63
C ILE A 9 -12.10 -0.11 15.91
N ILE A 10 -11.28 0.92 16.11
CA ILE A 10 -9.86 0.78 16.48
C ILE A 10 -9.72 0.01 17.81
N THR A 11 -10.58 0.32 18.80
CA THR A 11 -10.57 -0.38 20.08
C THR A 11 -10.96 -1.85 19.94
N LEU A 12 -12.01 -2.17 19.15
CA LEU A 12 -12.41 -3.55 18.86
C LEU A 12 -11.30 -4.31 18.11
N ALA A 13 -10.64 -3.68 17.14
CA ALA A 13 -9.55 -4.29 16.40
C ALA A 13 -8.35 -4.62 17.33
N GLU A 14 -8.00 -3.72 18.25
CA GLU A 14 -6.96 -3.95 19.26
C GLU A 14 -7.35 -5.08 20.22
N LEU A 15 -8.61 -5.16 20.65
CA LEU A 15 -9.09 -6.27 21.47
C LEU A 15 -9.06 -7.60 20.70
N LEU A 16 -9.42 -7.57 19.42
CA LEU A 16 -9.36 -8.75 18.55
C LEU A 16 -7.94 -9.28 18.40
N SER A 17 -6.94 -8.39 18.21
CA SER A 17 -5.52 -8.76 18.11
C SER A 17 -4.99 -9.43 19.38
N LYS A 18 -5.58 -9.12 20.54
CA LYS A 18 -5.27 -9.74 21.82
C LYS A 18 -6.01 -11.08 22.05
N GLY A 19 -6.80 -11.54 21.09
CA GLY A 19 -7.52 -12.81 21.18
C GLY A 19 -8.90 -12.72 21.87
N ALA A 20 -9.43 -11.52 22.09
CA ALA A 20 -10.72 -11.33 22.78
C ALA A 20 -11.93 -11.87 22.03
N ARG A 21 -11.79 -12.50 20.87
CA ARG A 21 -12.88 -13.11 20.11
C ARG A 21 -13.39 -14.38 20.77
N ASN A 22 -12.48 -15.26 21.19
CA ASN A 22 -12.83 -16.58 21.66
C ASN A 22 -12.89 -16.66 23.18
N ASN A 23 -12.04 -15.92 23.87
CA ASN A 23 -11.88 -15.93 25.31
C ASN A 23 -11.98 -14.54 25.91
N PHE A 24 -12.29 -14.48 27.22
CA PHE A 24 -12.10 -13.24 27.99
C PHE A 24 -10.60 -12.96 28.10
N VAL A 25 -10.20 -11.78 27.68
CA VAL A 25 -8.80 -11.31 27.74
C VAL A 25 -8.69 -10.25 28.81
N GLN A 26 -7.75 -10.47 29.72
CA GLN A 26 -7.44 -9.52 30.78
C GLN A 26 -6.69 -8.31 30.18
N ILE A 27 -7.20 -7.12 30.45
CA ILE A 27 -6.63 -5.85 30.00
C ILE A 27 -6.57 -4.82 31.13
N THR A 28 -5.75 -3.80 30.94
CA THR A 28 -5.84 -2.56 31.71
C THR A 28 -6.21 -1.40 30.79
N THR A 29 -7.00 -0.46 31.28
CA THR A 29 -7.36 0.73 30.48
C THR A 29 -6.13 1.58 30.13
N SER A 30 -5.08 1.52 30.95
CA SER A 30 -3.80 2.18 30.67
C SER A 30 -3.06 1.53 29.51
N SER A 31 -2.95 0.18 29.48
CA SER A 31 -2.29 -0.54 28.37
C SER A 31 -3.09 -0.39 27.08
N LEU A 32 -4.41 -0.51 27.15
CA LEU A 32 -5.29 -0.30 25.99
C LEU A 32 -5.15 1.13 25.44
N GLY A 33 -5.18 2.15 26.32
CA GLY A 33 -4.99 3.54 25.91
C GLY A 33 -3.69 3.75 25.14
N ARG A 34 -2.57 3.19 25.62
CA ARG A 34 -1.28 3.25 24.92
C ARG A 34 -1.34 2.60 23.54
N SER A 35 -1.91 1.39 23.43
CA SER A 35 -2.02 0.67 22.16
C SER A 35 -2.83 1.44 21.11
N ILE A 36 -3.96 2.06 21.52
CA ILE A 36 -4.81 2.84 20.60
C ILE A 36 -4.42 4.32 20.50
N LYS A 37 -3.28 4.72 21.07
CA LYS A 37 -2.75 6.10 21.13
C LYS A 37 -3.76 7.10 21.73
N LYS A 38 -4.40 6.73 22.84
CA LYS A 38 -5.36 7.52 23.61
C LYS A 38 -5.01 7.53 25.09
N SER A 39 -5.64 8.45 25.85
CA SER A 39 -5.51 8.47 27.29
C SER A 39 -6.22 7.26 27.93
N GLN A 40 -5.82 6.90 29.15
CA GLN A 40 -6.49 5.88 29.94
C GLN A 40 -7.99 6.16 30.12
N GLN A 41 -8.34 7.44 30.35
CA GLN A 41 -9.73 7.86 30.51
C GLN A 41 -10.54 7.62 29.22
N ALA A 42 -9.96 7.95 28.03
CA ALA A 42 -10.60 7.69 26.76
C ALA A 42 -10.78 6.18 26.50
N ALA A 43 -9.76 5.38 26.80
CA ALA A 43 -9.88 3.91 26.69
C ALA A 43 -10.97 3.35 27.62
N SER A 44 -11.06 3.85 28.85
CA SER A 44 -12.13 3.47 29.80
C SER A 44 -13.51 3.82 29.25
N LYS A 45 -13.67 5.02 28.68
CA LYS A 45 -14.91 5.47 28.06
C LYS A 45 -15.29 4.59 26.86
N HIS A 46 -14.32 4.25 25.99
CA HIS A 46 -14.57 3.34 24.85
C HIS A 46 -15.06 1.96 25.30
N ILE A 47 -14.48 1.40 26.36
CA ILE A 47 -14.92 0.11 26.90
C ILE A 47 -16.37 0.19 27.38
N LEU A 48 -16.74 1.25 28.11
CA LEU A 48 -18.12 1.45 28.57
C LEU A 48 -19.11 1.65 27.42
N GLU A 49 -18.76 2.47 26.43
CA GLU A 49 -19.61 2.72 25.26
C GLU A 49 -19.78 1.43 24.41
N LEU A 50 -18.71 0.62 24.25
CA LEU A 50 -18.77 -0.65 23.55
C LEU A 50 -19.60 -1.70 24.30
N GLU A 51 -19.49 -1.77 25.63
CA GLU A 51 -20.32 -2.64 26.46
C GLU A 51 -21.78 -2.24 26.38
N ASN A 52 -22.10 -0.96 26.56
CA ASN A 52 -23.49 -0.43 26.48
C ASN A 52 -24.10 -0.67 25.10
N GLY A 53 -23.28 -0.63 24.04
CA GLY A 53 -23.70 -0.96 22.68
C GLY A 53 -23.83 -2.47 22.41
N GLY A 54 -23.45 -3.33 23.36
CA GLY A 54 -23.47 -4.79 23.21
C GLY A 54 -22.41 -5.33 22.24
N PHE A 55 -21.33 -4.59 22.00
CA PHE A 55 -20.24 -5.01 21.12
C PHE A 55 -19.15 -5.81 21.84
N ILE A 56 -19.07 -5.67 23.16
CA ILE A 56 -18.21 -6.46 24.04
C ILE A 56 -18.99 -6.89 25.28
N ASP A 57 -18.55 -8.01 25.89
CA ASP A 57 -18.89 -8.42 27.24
C ASP A 57 -17.72 -8.02 28.14
N ARG A 58 -18.02 -7.51 29.33
CA ARG A 58 -17.05 -7.08 30.32
C ARG A 58 -17.30 -7.79 31.65
N VAL A 59 -16.22 -8.30 32.25
CA VAL A 59 -16.23 -8.92 33.57
C VAL A 59 -15.17 -8.27 34.45
N MET A 60 -15.55 -7.94 35.69
CA MET A 60 -14.63 -7.46 36.71
C MET A 60 -14.44 -8.53 37.77
N THR A 61 -13.19 -8.94 37.99
CA THR A 61 -12.81 -9.85 39.09
C THR A 61 -11.84 -9.07 40.00
N GLY A 62 -12.39 -8.51 41.08
CA GLY A 62 -11.65 -7.57 41.91
C GLY A 62 -11.27 -6.32 41.12
N ARG A 63 -9.96 -6.06 40.99
CA ARG A 63 -9.44 -4.93 40.18
C ARG A 63 -9.08 -5.31 38.73
N GLN A 64 -9.31 -6.56 38.35
CA GLN A 64 -8.95 -7.07 37.03
C GLN A 64 -10.13 -6.91 36.08
N LEU A 65 -9.88 -6.25 34.97
CA LEU A 65 -10.84 -6.08 33.87
C LEU A 65 -10.57 -7.13 32.81
N SER A 66 -11.57 -7.94 32.48
CA SER A 66 -11.55 -8.90 31.39
C SER A 66 -12.66 -8.55 30.38
N VAL A 67 -12.34 -8.62 29.10
CA VAL A 67 -13.26 -8.31 28.00
C VAL A 67 -13.28 -9.40 26.97
N LYS A 68 -14.45 -9.60 26.35
CA LYS A 68 -14.65 -10.49 25.22
C LYS A 68 -15.48 -9.77 24.16
N ILE A 69 -15.13 -9.94 22.88
CA ILE A 69 -15.89 -9.37 21.77
C ILE A 69 -17.13 -10.23 21.52
N THR A 70 -18.32 -9.63 21.50
CA THR A 70 -19.55 -10.32 21.19
C THR A 70 -19.66 -10.67 19.71
N GLN A 71 -20.63 -11.51 19.34
CA GLN A 71 -20.91 -11.78 17.93
C GLN A 71 -21.26 -10.49 17.17
N LYS A 72 -22.00 -9.56 17.81
CA LYS A 72 -22.33 -8.26 17.24
C LYS A 72 -21.07 -7.43 16.95
N GLY A 73 -20.16 -7.31 17.93
CA GLY A 73 -18.92 -6.56 17.75
C GLY A 73 -18.01 -7.14 16.66
N TYR A 74 -17.91 -8.46 16.60
CA TYR A 74 -17.15 -9.15 15.56
C TYR A 74 -17.75 -8.95 14.17
N SER A 75 -19.08 -9.02 14.04
CA SER A 75 -19.77 -8.81 12.77
C SER A 75 -19.54 -7.41 12.20
N GLU A 76 -19.44 -6.38 13.04
CA GLU A 76 -19.14 -5.02 12.58
C GLU A 76 -17.70 -4.91 12.01
N LEU A 77 -16.72 -5.56 12.64
CA LEU A 77 -15.36 -5.63 12.10
C LEU A 77 -15.32 -6.37 10.76
N VAL A 78 -16.04 -7.49 10.64
CA VAL A 78 -16.13 -8.26 9.39
C VAL A 78 -16.78 -7.46 8.27
N LYS A 79 -17.87 -6.73 8.56
CA LYS A 79 -18.52 -5.84 7.59
C LYS A 79 -17.56 -4.77 7.10
N LEU A 80 -16.84 -4.11 8.00
CA LEU A 80 -15.88 -3.08 7.63
C LEU A 80 -14.75 -3.67 6.78
N HIS A 81 -14.20 -4.82 7.19
CA HIS A 81 -13.18 -5.53 6.41
C HIS A 81 -13.68 -5.87 5.00
N SER A 82 -14.92 -6.36 4.86
CA SER A 82 -15.52 -6.67 3.56
C SER A 82 -15.67 -5.42 2.68
N ILE A 83 -16.15 -4.30 3.25
CA ILE A 83 -16.29 -3.04 2.53
C ILE A 83 -14.91 -2.53 2.07
N LEU A 84 -13.95 -2.47 2.97
CA LEU A 84 -12.59 -2.03 2.65
C LEU A 84 -11.93 -2.97 1.65
N GLY A 85 -12.03 -4.27 1.85
CA GLY A 85 -11.49 -5.28 0.95
C GLY A 85 -12.07 -5.18 -0.46
N SER A 86 -13.39 -5.05 -0.60
CA SER A 86 -14.02 -4.87 -1.91
C SER A 86 -13.64 -3.55 -2.57
N THR A 87 -13.53 -2.46 -1.79
CA THR A 87 -13.15 -1.14 -2.31
C THR A 87 -11.69 -1.11 -2.72
N LEU A 88 -10.79 -1.66 -1.91
CA LEU A 88 -9.36 -1.74 -2.22
C LEU A 88 -9.07 -2.72 -3.36
N SER A 89 -9.82 -3.84 -3.43
CA SER A 89 -9.71 -4.80 -4.55
C SER A 89 -10.33 -4.30 -5.85
N SER A 90 -11.22 -3.31 -5.80
CA SER A 90 -11.77 -2.62 -6.98
C SER A 90 -10.89 -1.46 -7.46
N SER A 91 -9.75 -1.20 -6.85
CA SER A 91 -8.69 -0.42 -7.49
C SER A 91 -8.36 -1.11 -8.81
N PRO A 92 -8.38 -0.41 -9.95
CA PRO A 92 -8.21 -1.06 -11.24
C PRO A 92 -6.88 -1.79 -11.23
N SER A 93 -6.93 -3.12 -11.34
CA SER A 93 -5.73 -3.96 -11.52
C SER A 93 -5.01 -3.63 -12.83
N GLN A 94 -5.61 -2.77 -13.65
CA GLN A 94 -5.11 -2.32 -14.94
C GLN A 94 -5.38 -0.83 -15.11
N LEU A 95 -4.32 -0.08 -15.37
CA LEU A 95 -4.35 1.35 -15.65
C LEU A 95 -4.14 1.55 -17.16
N GLU A 96 -5.08 2.22 -17.82
CA GLU A 96 -4.95 2.58 -19.23
C GLU A 96 -4.42 4.02 -19.36
N LEU A 97 -3.32 4.17 -20.09
CA LEU A 97 -2.64 5.44 -20.30
C LEU A 97 -2.59 5.75 -21.79
N ASN A 98 -2.88 7.00 -22.14
CA ASN A 98 -2.80 7.51 -23.50
C ASN A 98 -1.83 8.68 -23.58
N GLY A 99 -0.94 8.66 -24.54
CA GLY A 99 0.07 9.70 -24.70
C GLY A 99 0.69 9.70 -26.10
N SER A 100 1.60 10.65 -26.30
CA SER A 100 2.35 10.80 -27.54
C SER A 100 3.81 10.46 -27.34
N VAL A 101 4.40 9.72 -28.25
CA VAL A 101 5.84 9.43 -28.25
C VAL A 101 6.62 10.74 -28.43
N ILE A 102 7.61 10.93 -27.59
CA ILE A 102 8.54 12.08 -27.63
C ILE A 102 10.00 11.61 -27.64
N SER A 103 10.88 12.45 -28.15
CA SER A 103 12.31 12.23 -28.03
C SER A 103 12.76 12.44 -26.59
N GLY A 104 13.57 11.51 -26.06
CA GLY A 104 14.21 11.63 -24.76
C GLY A 104 15.55 12.38 -24.85
N LEU A 105 16.20 12.54 -23.70
CA LEU A 105 17.52 13.17 -23.58
C LEU A 105 18.67 12.29 -24.07
N GLY A 106 18.39 11.04 -24.48
CA GLY A 106 19.40 10.10 -24.96
C GLY A 106 20.17 9.35 -23.87
N GLU A 107 19.89 9.62 -22.60
CA GLU A 107 20.60 8.98 -21.48
C GLU A 107 20.13 7.55 -21.19
N GLY A 108 18.94 7.17 -21.62
CA GLY A 108 18.35 5.87 -21.38
C GLY A 108 19.23 4.71 -21.85
N ALA A 109 19.92 4.87 -22.98
CA ALA A 109 20.84 3.85 -23.49
C ALA A 109 22.01 3.56 -22.53
N TYR A 110 22.57 4.59 -21.95
CA TYR A 110 23.64 4.46 -20.96
C TYR A 110 23.16 3.73 -19.70
N TYR A 111 22.06 4.17 -19.10
CA TYR A 111 21.59 3.59 -17.85
C TYR A 111 21.11 2.15 -18.01
N MET A 112 20.40 1.83 -19.09
CA MET A 112 19.89 0.48 -19.33
C MET A 112 21.01 -0.53 -19.64
N ALA A 113 22.19 -0.08 -20.07
CA ALA A 113 23.37 -0.93 -20.34
C ALA A 113 24.23 -1.20 -19.09
N LEU A 114 23.98 -0.54 -17.95
CA LEU A 114 24.80 -0.71 -16.74
C LEU A 114 24.66 -2.12 -16.15
N ASN A 115 25.79 -2.77 -15.88
CA ASN A 115 25.84 -4.14 -15.36
C ASN A 115 25.04 -4.34 -14.07
N GLY A 116 25.00 -3.33 -13.19
CA GLY A 116 24.25 -3.40 -11.93
C GLY A 116 22.73 -3.48 -12.15
N TYR A 117 22.23 -2.86 -13.22
CA TYR A 117 20.82 -2.96 -13.62
C TYR A 117 20.55 -4.20 -14.46
N THR A 118 21.35 -4.48 -15.48
CA THR A 118 21.08 -5.59 -16.42
C THR A 118 21.03 -6.95 -15.74
N LYS A 119 21.89 -7.20 -14.74
CA LYS A 119 21.85 -8.41 -13.91
C LYS A 119 20.54 -8.54 -13.15
N GLN A 120 20.06 -7.46 -12.55
CA GLN A 120 18.80 -7.44 -11.79
C GLN A 120 17.60 -7.56 -12.72
N PHE A 121 17.56 -6.86 -13.85
CA PHE A 121 16.51 -6.98 -14.86
C PHE A 121 16.36 -8.44 -15.31
N LYS A 122 17.48 -9.09 -15.70
CA LYS A 122 17.45 -10.50 -16.12
C LYS A 122 16.80 -11.42 -15.08
N VAL A 123 17.11 -11.22 -13.80
CA VAL A 123 16.61 -12.07 -12.70
C VAL A 123 15.17 -11.73 -12.33
N LYS A 124 14.85 -10.43 -12.24
CA LYS A 124 13.59 -9.96 -11.64
C LYS A 124 12.45 -9.77 -12.65
N ILE A 125 12.74 -9.34 -13.89
CA ILE A 125 11.73 -9.21 -14.96
C ILE A 125 11.91 -10.23 -16.09
N GLY A 126 12.93 -11.09 -16.01
CA GLY A 126 13.12 -12.23 -16.90
C GLY A 126 13.85 -11.93 -18.21
N TYR A 127 14.28 -10.69 -18.46
CA TYR A 127 15.03 -10.31 -19.65
C TYR A 127 15.96 -9.12 -19.40
N ILE A 128 16.90 -8.91 -20.34
CA ILE A 128 17.72 -7.69 -20.37
C ILE A 128 17.05 -6.75 -21.37
N PRO A 129 16.65 -5.53 -20.95
CA PRO A 129 16.04 -4.56 -21.84
C PRO A 129 16.99 -4.13 -22.96
N PHE A 130 16.41 -3.73 -24.10
CA PHE A 130 17.13 -2.97 -25.12
C PHE A 130 17.77 -1.72 -24.46
N PRO A 131 18.99 -1.35 -24.84
CA PRO A 131 19.65 -0.17 -24.29
C PRO A 131 19.01 1.13 -24.82
N GLY A 132 17.93 1.54 -24.13
CA GLY A 132 17.14 2.71 -24.47
C GLY A 132 15.82 2.74 -23.71
N THR A 133 15.16 3.89 -23.71
CA THR A 133 13.81 4.08 -23.18
C THR A 133 12.92 4.70 -24.24
N LEU A 134 11.66 4.25 -24.29
CA LEU A 134 10.61 4.91 -25.06
C LEU A 134 9.92 5.92 -24.13
N ASN A 135 9.96 7.19 -24.50
CA ASN A 135 9.37 8.26 -23.71
C ASN A 135 7.98 8.60 -24.27
N ILE A 136 6.99 8.64 -23.38
CA ILE A 136 5.61 8.95 -23.73
C ILE A 136 5.16 10.13 -22.86
N LYS A 137 4.74 11.19 -23.53
CA LYS A 137 4.13 12.36 -22.89
C LYS A 137 2.65 12.13 -22.73
N LEU A 138 2.19 12.11 -21.47
CA LEU A 138 0.79 12.01 -21.08
C LEU A 138 0.10 13.38 -21.13
N ASN A 139 -1.23 13.36 -21.21
CA ASN A 139 -1.99 14.58 -20.94
C ASN A 139 -1.90 14.96 -19.44
N GLN A 140 -2.20 16.20 -19.11
CA GLN A 140 -2.00 16.75 -17.77
C GLN A 140 -2.86 16.06 -16.68
N LEU A 141 -4.07 15.62 -17.05
CA LEU A 141 -4.97 14.91 -16.13
C LEU A 141 -4.40 13.52 -15.77
N GLN A 142 -3.95 12.76 -16.77
CA GLN A 142 -3.35 11.45 -16.57
C GLN A 142 -2.02 11.54 -15.83
N ALA A 143 -1.21 12.57 -16.09
CA ALA A 143 0.06 12.79 -15.39
C ALA A 143 -0.12 12.99 -13.88
N THR A 144 -1.17 13.67 -13.45
CA THR A 144 -1.47 13.85 -12.02
C THR A 144 -2.01 12.57 -11.39
N GLN A 145 -2.83 11.81 -12.12
CA GLN A 145 -3.44 10.58 -11.63
C GLN A 145 -2.45 9.42 -11.52
N ILE A 146 -1.53 9.29 -12.48
CA ILE A 146 -0.61 8.15 -12.55
C ILE A 146 0.28 8.04 -11.32
N ILE A 147 0.76 9.16 -10.78
CA ILE A 147 1.67 9.16 -9.62
C ILE A 147 0.99 8.52 -8.41
N GLN A 148 -0.31 8.81 -8.19
CA GLN A 148 -1.07 8.24 -7.09
C GLN A 148 -1.44 6.77 -7.34
N GLN A 149 -1.83 6.43 -8.56
CA GLN A 149 -2.29 5.08 -8.91
C GLN A 149 -1.15 4.06 -9.02
N LEU A 150 0.05 4.48 -9.43
CA LEU A 150 1.21 3.58 -9.49
C LEU A 150 1.68 3.12 -8.10
N ASP A 151 1.39 3.88 -7.04
CA ASP A 151 1.75 3.44 -5.68
C ASP A 151 0.87 2.28 -5.19
N ASP A 152 -0.31 2.08 -5.81
CA ASP A 152 -1.26 1.00 -5.51
C ASP A 152 -1.07 -0.24 -6.41
N ILE A 153 -0.19 -0.17 -7.43
CA ILE A 153 0.07 -1.26 -8.38
C ILE A 153 1.34 -2.01 -7.97
N ASP A 154 1.29 -3.34 -8.05
CA ASP A 154 2.45 -4.18 -7.82
C ASP A 154 3.60 -3.83 -8.77
N SER A 155 4.80 -3.66 -8.21
CA SER A 155 5.99 -3.30 -8.95
C SER A 155 7.17 -4.23 -8.62
N VAL A 156 8.02 -4.43 -9.61
CA VAL A 156 9.30 -5.11 -9.42
C VAL A 156 10.37 -4.08 -9.10
N MET A 157 10.94 -4.16 -7.89
CA MET A 157 11.98 -3.24 -7.44
C MET A 157 13.36 -3.67 -7.97
N ILE A 158 14.02 -2.80 -8.67
CA ILE A 158 15.44 -2.89 -9.02
C ILE A 158 16.22 -2.03 -8.04
N GLU A 159 17.05 -2.67 -7.24
CA GLU A 159 17.74 -2.06 -6.12
C GLU A 159 18.84 -1.09 -6.61
N PRO A 160 19.09 -0.03 -5.83
CA PRO A 160 20.20 0.87 -6.10
C PRO A 160 21.54 0.13 -5.98
N PHE A 161 22.56 0.60 -6.68
CA PHE A 161 23.91 0.04 -6.59
C PHE A 161 24.96 1.12 -6.76
N SER A 162 26.23 0.77 -6.47
CA SER A 162 27.39 1.63 -6.70
C SER A 162 28.43 0.88 -7.53
N ASP A 163 29.10 1.59 -8.43
CA ASP A 163 30.25 1.10 -9.19
C ASP A 163 31.60 1.49 -8.56
N GLY A 164 31.56 2.04 -7.34
CA GLY A 164 32.72 2.54 -6.61
C GLY A 164 33.07 4.01 -6.92
N LYS A 165 32.51 4.58 -7.98
CA LYS A 165 32.68 5.99 -8.36
C LYS A 165 31.39 6.77 -8.22
N ARG A 166 30.27 6.14 -8.50
CA ARG A 166 28.93 6.74 -8.53
C ARG A 166 27.91 5.79 -7.94
N THR A 167 26.90 6.34 -7.28
CA THR A 167 25.71 5.62 -6.83
C THR A 167 24.57 5.83 -7.83
N TYR A 168 23.93 4.73 -8.19
CA TYR A 168 22.77 4.68 -9.09
C TYR A 168 21.52 4.37 -8.27
N GLY A 169 20.43 5.07 -8.55
CA GLY A 169 19.19 4.98 -7.81
C GLY A 169 18.42 3.68 -8.07
N TRP A 170 17.33 3.51 -7.34
CA TRP A 170 16.40 2.40 -7.59
C TRP A 170 15.54 2.66 -8.84
N VAL A 171 15.04 1.57 -9.42
CA VAL A 171 14.06 1.59 -10.51
C VAL A 171 12.88 0.69 -10.14
N LYS A 172 11.66 1.21 -10.15
CA LYS A 172 10.43 0.41 -10.09
C LYS A 172 9.98 0.07 -11.50
N CYS A 173 9.71 -1.20 -11.77
CA CYS A 173 9.19 -1.70 -13.03
C CYS A 173 7.74 -2.17 -12.84
N PHE A 174 6.85 -1.69 -13.68
CA PHE A 174 5.44 -2.08 -13.71
C PHE A 174 5.18 -2.79 -15.03
N HIS A 175 4.65 -4.02 -14.97
CA HIS A 175 4.30 -4.76 -16.18
C HIS A 175 3.26 -4.01 -17.00
N ALA A 176 3.54 -3.81 -18.26
CA ALA A 176 2.69 -3.04 -19.16
C ALA A 176 2.59 -3.70 -20.56
N THR A 177 1.60 -3.26 -21.31
CA THR A 177 1.44 -3.63 -22.70
C THR A 177 1.19 -2.38 -23.53
N LEU A 178 2.07 -2.10 -24.49
CA LEU A 178 1.92 -0.98 -25.42
C LEU A 178 1.03 -1.42 -26.59
N ASN A 179 0.03 -0.62 -26.93
CA ASN A 179 -0.94 -0.87 -28.00
C ASN A 179 -1.53 -2.29 -27.97
N ASN A 180 -1.81 -2.80 -26.76
CA ASN A 180 -2.40 -4.13 -26.52
C ASN A 180 -1.61 -5.34 -27.12
N SER A 181 -0.38 -5.14 -27.52
CA SER A 181 0.39 -6.19 -28.20
C SER A 181 1.84 -6.31 -27.73
N ILE A 182 2.53 -5.20 -27.46
CA ILE A 182 3.96 -5.20 -27.14
C ILE A 182 4.14 -5.24 -25.63
N LYS A 183 4.66 -6.34 -25.11
CA LYS A 183 5.01 -6.46 -23.68
C LYS A 183 6.20 -5.57 -23.36
N CYS A 184 6.08 -4.75 -22.33
CA CYS A 184 7.08 -3.82 -21.86
C CYS A 184 6.97 -3.61 -20.35
N GLU A 185 7.89 -2.86 -19.79
CA GLU A 185 7.81 -2.37 -18.43
C GLU A 185 7.73 -0.86 -18.45
N LEU A 186 6.74 -0.29 -17.76
CA LEU A 186 6.79 1.12 -17.38
C LEU A 186 7.77 1.24 -16.22
N ILE A 187 8.74 2.14 -16.35
CA ILE A 187 9.73 2.36 -15.29
C ILE A 187 9.51 3.69 -14.58
N ARG A 188 9.71 3.67 -13.25
CA ARG A 188 9.79 4.87 -12.41
C ARG A 188 11.17 4.89 -11.77
N LEU A 189 11.86 5.99 -11.96
CA LEU A 189 13.22 6.19 -11.47
C LEU A 189 13.22 6.96 -10.15
N GLU A 190 14.17 6.67 -9.26
CA GLU A 190 14.40 7.49 -8.06
C GLU A 190 14.74 8.93 -8.40
N ARG A 191 15.51 9.10 -9.47
CA ARG A 191 15.94 10.40 -10.00
C ARG A 191 15.63 10.43 -11.48
N THR A 192 14.75 11.32 -11.88
CA THR A 192 14.44 11.56 -13.29
C THR A 192 14.65 13.03 -13.62
N HIS A 193 15.05 13.29 -14.87
CA HIS A 193 15.14 14.64 -15.43
C HIS A 193 13.87 15.04 -16.20
N HIS A 194 12.93 14.10 -16.35
CA HIS A 194 11.64 14.37 -16.97
C HIS A 194 10.65 14.94 -15.96
N ASP A 195 9.74 15.77 -16.44
CA ASP A 195 8.61 16.22 -15.63
C ASP A 195 7.61 15.04 -15.40
N SER A 196 6.69 15.23 -14.49
CA SER A 196 5.70 14.19 -14.12
C SER A 196 4.74 13.79 -15.24
N SER A 197 4.73 14.51 -16.37
CA SER A 197 3.91 14.19 -17.54
C SER A 197 4.57 13.20 -18.49
N VAL A 198 5.83 12.84 -18.27
CA VAL A 198 6.56 11.89 -19.12
C VAL A 198 6.75 10.58 -18.38
N ILE A 199 6.34 9.49 -19.02
CA ILE A 199 6.61 8.11 -18.58
C ILE A 199 7.62 7.47 -19.52
N GLU A 200 8.40 6.55 -18.97
CA GLU A 200 9.41 5.81 -19.71
C GLU A 200 9.06 4.32 -19.76
N LEU A 201 9.18 3.72 -20.94
CA LEU A 201 8.99 2.29 -21.15
C LEU A 201 10.29 1.64 -21.59
N ILE A 202 10.50 0.41 -21.12
CA ILE A 202 11.59 -0.48 -21.55
C ILE A 202 11.01 -1.79 -22.09
N SER A 203 11.67 -2.41 -23.05
CA SER A 203 11.29 -3.70 -23.62
C SER A 203 12.53 -4.48 -24.05
N LYS A 204 12.34 -5.70 -24.58
CA LYS A 204 13.43 -6.48 -25.18
C LYS A 204 13.99 -5.79 -26.39
#